data_f9f48c128d70541d48b9019f7b71f6fa
#
_entry.id   f9f48c128d70541d48b9019f7b71f6fa
#
_cell.length_a   1.000
_cell.length_b   1.000
_cell.length_c   1.000
_cell.angle_alpha   90.00
_cell.angle_beta   90.00
_cell.angle_gamma   90.00
#
_symmetry.space_group_name_H-M   'P 1'
#
loop_
_entity.id
_entity.type
_entity.pdbx_description
1 polymer ?
#
loop_
_entity_poly.entity_id
_entity_poly.type
_entity_poly.pdbx_seq_one_letter_code
_entity_poly.pdbx_strand_id
1 'polypeptide(L)'
;APSDELRPEARVGKWLQDAHGWWYRNPDGTFPANKAVVIDGATYRFDEQGYMRIGWVPEGDTWFYHDASGAQVSGWVQDGGSWYYLMPGSGAMAIGWVKDGESWYFMRPSGMMMTGWVNDGSAWYYLSPGSGAMVKGWVQVGSSWYYMNPDTGAMMVGWVKDGSAWYYLRPGSGAMATGWLMDGGSWYYLSTDSGAM
;
A
#
# COMPACT_ATOMS: atom_id res chain seq x y z
N ALA A 1 -5.85 -19.64 65.39
CA ALA A 1 -5.02 -19.29 64.24
C ALA A 1 -5.94 -19.20 63.01
N PRO A 2 -6.00 -18.03 62.29
CA PRO A 2 -6.71 -17.96 61.06
C PRO A 2 -5.93 -18.76 60.02
N SER A 3 -6.61 -19.74 59.38
CA SER A 3 -6.12 -20.45 58.25
C SER A 3 -5.80 -19.46 57.14
N ASP A 4 -4.59 -19.51 56.65
CA ASP A 4 -4.13 -18.84 55.46
C ASP A 4 -4.85 -19.50 54.26
N GLU A 5 -6.07 -19.05 54.00
CA GLU A 5 -6.74 -19.36 52.74
C GLU A 5 -5.91 -18.71 51.63
N LEU A 6 -5.20 -19.58 50.92
CA LEU A 6 -4.49 -19.28 49.71
C LEU A 6 -5.44 -18.49 48.80
N ARG A 7 -5.27 -17.17 48.71
CA ARG A 7 -5.88 -16.38 47.64
C ARG A 7 -5.51 -17.05 46.33
N PRO A 8 -6.46 -17.41 45.49
CA PRO A 8 -6.13 -17.89 44.15
C PRO A 8 -5.33 -16.78 43.49
N GLU A 9 -4.02 -16.96 43.32
CA GLU A 9 -3.23 -16.08 42.47
C GLU A 9 -3.99 -15.96 41.17
N ALA A 10 -4.33 -14.71 40.81
CA ALA A 10 -4.98 -14.47 39.51
C ALA A 10 -4.09 -15.10 38.46
N ARG A 11 -4.59 -16.17 37.82
CA ARG A 11 -3.87 -16.85 36.75
C ARG A 11 -3.75 -15.87 35.61
N VAL A 12 -2.60 -15.23 35.49
CA VAL A 12 -2.28 -14.32 34.40
C VAL A 12 -1.76 -15.17 33.26
N GLY A 13 -2.17 -14.81 32.03
CA GLY A 13 -1.60 -15.43 30.83
C GLY A 13 -0.10 -15.17 30.75
N LYS A 14 0.64 -16.08 30.17
CA LYS A 14 2.10 -16.02 30.18
C LYS A 14 2.70 -16.48 28.85
N TRP A 15 3.64 -15.68 28.34
CA TRP A 15 4.51 -16.07 27.25
C TRP A 15 5.54 -17.10 27.72
N LEU A 16 5.72 -18.15 26.93
CA LEU A 16 6.66 -19.23 27.16
C LEU A 16 7.41 -19.53 25.87
N GLN A 17 8.64 -20.04 26.01
CA GLN A 17 9.48 -20.40 24.86
C GLN A 17 10.06 -21.80 25.11
N ASP A 18 10.10 -22.59 24.05
CA ASP A 18 10.79 -23.88 24.03
C ASP A 18 11.65 -24.00 22.75
N ALA A 19 12.09 -25.21 22.44
CA ALA A 19 12.95 -25.44 21.28
C ALA A 19 12.26 -25.19 19.92
N HIS A 20 10.93 -25.14 19.87
CA HIS A 20 10.16 -24.90 18.65
C HIS A 20 9.78 -23.45 18.45
N GLY A 21 9.68 -22.65 19.54
CA GLY A 21 9.33 -21.24 19.44
C GLY A 21 8.62 -20.67 20.67
N TRP A 22 8.05 -19.48 20.45
CA TRP A 22 7.23 -18.82 21.45
C TRP A 22 5.78 -19.28 21.37
N TRP A 23 5.13 -19.46 22.52
CA TRP A 23 3.71 -19.78 22.66
C TRP A 23 3.13 -19.06 23.89
N TYR A 24 1.80 -18.93 23.94
CA TYR A 24 1.12 -18.23 25.01
C TYR A 24 0.22 -19.18 25.80
N ARG A 25 0.43 -19.27 27.11
CA ARG A 25 -0.46 -19.99 28.02
C ARG A 25 -1.51 -19.04 28.55
N ASN A 26 -2.78 -19.35 28.29
CA ASN A 26 -3.91 -18.62 28.82
C ASN A 26 -4.01 -18.76 30.36
N PRO A 27 -4.74 -17.84 31.06
CA PRO A 27 -4.97 -17.94 32.48
C PRO A 27 -5.59 -19.26 32.95
N ASP A 28 -6.41 -19.90 32.11
CA ASP A 28 -7.05 -21.21 32.35
C ASP A 28 -6.14 -22.42 32.09
N GLY A 29 -4.92 -22.18 31.63
CA GLY A 29 -3.93 -23.22 31.32
C GLY A 29 -3.98 -23.73 29.87
N THR A 30 -4.96 -23.32 29.06
CA THR A 30 -5.02 -23.60 27.62
C THR A 30 -4.04 -22.73 26.82
N PHE A 31 -3.93 -22.97 25.53
CA PHE A 31 -3.15 -22.14 24.62
C PHE A 31 -3.91 -21.92 23.30
N PRO A 32 -3.71 -20.76 22.64
CA PRO A 32 -4.29 -20.53 21.33
C PRO A 32 -3.59 -21.38 20.26
N ALA A 33 -4.35 -21.97 19.35
CA ALA A 33 -3.84 -22.68 18.19
C ALA A 33 -4.71 -22.38 16.98
N ASN A 34 -4.07 -22.23 15.80
CA ASN A 34 -4.71 -21.93 14.52
C ASN A 34 -5.68 -20.74 14.58
N LYS A 35 -5.28 -19.65 15.25
CA LYS A 35 -6.11 -18.45 15.40
C LYS A 35 -5.29 -17.19 15.73
N ALA A 36 -5.92 -16.05 15.50
CA ALA A 36 -5.47 -14.76 15.99
C ALA A 36 -6.02 -14.48 17.39
N VAL A 37 -5.22 -13.89 18.26
CA VAL A 37 -5.59 -13.49 19.62
C VAL A 37 -4.97 -12.15 19.96
N VAL A 38 -5.73 -11.30 20.66
CA VAL A 38 -5.22 -10.04 21.22
C VAL A 38 -4.65 -10.32 22.62
N ILE A 39 -3.38 -9.99 22.79
CA ILE A 39 -2.66 -10.10 24.07
C ILE A 39 -2.00 -8.76 24.33
N ASP A 40 -2.29 -8.15 25.48
CA ASP A 40 -1.76 -6.85 25.90
C ASP A 40 -1.90 -5.75 24.82
N GLY A 41 -3.02 -5.76 24.08
CA GLY A 41 -3.35 -4.77 23.06
C GLY A 41 -2.74 -5.00 21.67
N ALA A 42 -1.90 -6.03 21.48
CA ALA A 42 -1.37 -6.45 20.20
C ALA A 42 -2.00 -7.76 19.72
N THR A 43 -2.16 -7.90 18.42
CA THR A 43 -2.68 -9.13 17.80
C THR A 43 -1.53 -10.05 17.44
N TYR A 44 -1.64 -11.30 17.87
CA TYR A 44 -0.71 -12.39 17.56
C TYR A 44 -1.43 -13.51 16.83
N ARG A 45 -0.74 -14.20 15.93
CA ARG A 45 -1.26 -15.39 15.26
C ARG A 45 -0.46 -16.62 15.66
N PHE A 46 -1.18 -17.70 15.90
CA PHE A 46 -0.61 -18.97 16.32
C PHE A 46 -0.88 -20.05 15.26
N ASP A 47 0.09 -20.90 15.03
CA ASP A 47 -0.05 -22.03 14.14
C ASP A 47 -0.94 -23.15 14.74
N GLU A 48 -1.09 -24.26 14.04
CA GLU A 48 -1.89 -25.41 14.47
C GLU A 48 -1.36 -26.05 15.75
N GLN A 49 -0.05 -25.94 16.00
CA GLN A 49 0.62 -26.45 17.19
C GLN A 49 0.62 -25.46 18.36
N GLY A 50 0.16 -24.22 18.12
CA GLY A 50 0.08 -23.16 19.12
C GLY A 50 1.34 -22.30 19.26
N TYR A 51 2.26 -22.36 18.28
CA TYR A 51 3.43 -21.49 18.26
C TYR A 51 3.14 -20.18 17.55
N MET A 52 3.67 -19.10 18.13
CA MET A 52 3.55 -17.74 17.61
C MET A 52 4.21 -17.61 16.23
N ARG A 53 3.49 -17.02 15.29
CA ARG A 53 3.99 -16.78 13.94
C ARG A 53 4.61 -15.40 13.80
N ILE A 54 5.64 -15.30 12.95
CA ILE A 54 6.33 -14.06 12.55
C ILE A 54 6.35 -13.97 11.02
N GLY A 55 6.58 -12.76 10.49
CA GLY A 55 6.60 -12.51 9.05
C GLY A 55 5.20 -12.59 8.43
N TRP A 56 5.14 -13.02 7.19
CA TRP A 56 3.88 -13.13 6.45
C TRP A 56 3.05 -14.33 6.87
N VAL A 57 1.81 -14.09 7.23
CA VAL A 57 0.86 -15.12 7.70
C VAL A 57 -0.42 -15.02 6.88
N PRO A 58 -0.77 -16.07 6.09
CA PRO A 58 -2.05 -16.10 5.38
C PRO A 58 -3.18 -16.48 6.33
N GLU A 59 -4.35 -15.87 6.12
CA GLU A 59 -5.60 -16.22 6.77
C GLU A 59 -6.77 -15.96 5.79
N GLY A 60 -7.43 -17.03 5.32
CA GLY A 60 -8.39 -16.94 4.23
C GLY A 60 -7.73 -16.43 2.95
N ASP A 61 -8.36 -15.44 2.31
CA ASP A 61 -7.86 -14.80 1.08
C ASP A 61 -6.95 -13.60 1.35
N THR A 62 -6.51 -13.42 2.58
CA THR A 62 -5.76 -12.24 3.02
C THR A 62 -4.44 -12.62 3.69
N TRP A 63 -3.47 -11.71 3.62
CA TRP A 63 -2.19 -11.83 4.29
C TRP A 63 -2.05 -10.78 5.38
N PHE A 64 -1.36 -11.16 6.45
CA PHE A 64 -0.97 -10.30 7.56
C PHE A 64 0.54 -10.35 7.75
N TYR A 65 1.11 -9.31 8.31
CA TYR A 65 2.52 -9.28 8.64
C TYR A 65 2.71 -9.13 10.15
N HIS A 66 3.56 -9.98 10.69
CA HIS A 66 3.94 -9.97 12.11
C HIS A 66 5.43 -9.66 12.22
N ASP A 67 5.78 -8.72 13.08
CA ASP A 67 7.17 -8.38 13.33
C ASP A 67 7.94 -9.49 14.07
N ALA A 68 9.20 -9.24 14.40
CA ALA A 68 10.03 -10.20 15.12
C ALA A 68 9.54 -10.51 16.53
N SER A 69 8.71 -9.65 17.13
CA SER A 69 8.05 -9.91 18.42
C SER A 69 6.78 -10.75 18.28
N GLY A 70 6.33 -11.01 17.05
CA GLY A 70 5.09 -11.67 16.74
C GLY A 70 3.87 -10.75 16.70
N ALA A 71 4.04 -9.47 17.02
CA ALA A 71 2.94 -8.52 16.98
C ALA A 71 2.54 -8.18 15.52
N GLN A 72 1.22 -8.16 15.26
CA GLN A 72 0.70 -7.76 13.95
C GLN A 72 1.04 -6.30 13.66
N VAL A 73 1.58 -6.05 12.47
CA VAL A 73 1.93 -4.72 11.98
C VAL A 73 0.79 -4.12 11.17
N SER A 74 0.66 -2.79 11.18
CA SER A 74 -0.18 -2.00 10.28
C SER A 74 0.63 -0.85 9.68
N GLY A 75 0.16 -0.31 8.55
CA GLY A 75 0.88 0.69 7.77
C GLY A 75 1.94 0.09 6.86
N TRP A 76 2.97 0.86 6.56
CA TRP A 76 4.01 0.46 5.61
C TRP A 76 4.99 -0.54 6.20
N VAL A 77 5.28 -1.58 5.43
CA VAL A 77 6.29 -2.61 5.72
C VAL A 77 7.18 -2.79 4.49
N GLN A 78 8.48 -2.86 4.72
CA GLN A 78 9.43 -3.25 3.69
C GLN A 78 9.89 -4.69 3.95
N ASP A 79 9.73 -5.54 2.96
CA ASP A 79 10.19 -6.92 3.01
C ASP A 79 10.75 -7.35 1.65
N GLY A 80 11.89 -8.05 1.62
CA GLY A 80 12.53 -8.49 0.39
C GLY A 80 12.84 -7.39 -0.63
N GLY A 81 13.05 -6.13 -0.18
CA GLY A 81 13.27 -4.96 -1.04
C GLY A 81 12.01 -4.36 -1.65
N SER A 82 10.83 -4.89 -1.35
CA SER A 82 9.52 -4.39 -1.79
C SER A 82 8.75 -3.75 -0.64
N TRP A 83 7.93 -2.75 -0.96
CA TRP A 83 7.03 -2.12 0.01
C TRP A 83 5.64 -2.73 -0.08
N TYR A 84 5.02 -2.89 1.08
CA TYR A 84 3.67 -3.38 1.28
C TYR A 84 2.92 -2.45 2.23
N TYR A 85 1.60 -2.43 2.13
CA TYR A 85 0.77 -1.65 3.04
C TYR A 85 -0.23 -2.56 3.74
N LEU A 86 -0.18 -2.55 5.07
CA LEU A 86 -1.12 -3.28 5.93
C LEU A 86 -2.19 -2.29 6.40
N MET A 87 -3.45 -2.58 6.09
CA MET A 87 -4.57 -1.68 6.36
C MET A 87 -4.68 -1.35 7.85
N PRO A 88 -4.69 -0.06 8.23
CA PRO A 88 -4.94 0.33 9.61
C PRO A 88 -6.23 -0.27 10.14
N GLY A 89 -6.21 -0.75 11.39
CA GLY A 89 -7.34 -1.37 12.06
C GLY A 89 -7.47 -2.87 11.81
N SER A 90 -7.40 -3.35 10.56
CA SER A 90 -7.48 -4.78 10.26
C SER A 90 -6.11 -5.47 10.23
N GLY A 91 -5.06 -4.76 9.82
CA GLY A 91 -3.75 -5.32 9.51
C GLY A 91 -3.69 -6.15 8.22
N ALA A 92 -4.77 -6.19 7.46
CA ALA A 92 -4.85 -6.93 6.19
C ALA A 92 -3.95 -6.30 5.13
N MET A 93 -3.22 -7.12 4.36
CA MET A 93 -2.41 -6.65 3.25
C MET A 93 -3.30 -6.00 2.18
N ALA A 94 -2.97 -4.78 1.81
CA ALA A 94 -3.68 -4.03 0.79
C ALA A 94 -3.34 -4.50 -0.63
N ILE A 95 -4.32 -4.45 -1.52
CA ILE A 95 -4.19 -4.60 -2.97
C ILE A 95 -4.97 -3.48 -3.67
N GLY A 96 -4.56 -3.09 -4.88
CA GLY A 96 -5.18 -1.98 -5.60
C GLY A 96 -4.81 -0.62 -5.02
N TRP A 97 -5.71 0.34 -5.13
CA TRP A 97 -5.47 1.70 -4.67
C TRP A 97 -5.54 1.85 -3.15
N VAL A 98 -4.53 2.49 -2.59
CA VAL A 98 -4.42 2.81 -1.15
C VAL A 98 -4.19 4.30 -0.98
N LYS A 99 -4.93 4.93 -0.07
CA LYS A 99 -4.68 6.30 0.35
C LYS A 99 -3.99 6.30 1.70
N ASP A 100 -2.83 6.94 1.77
CA ASP A 100 -2.13 7.19 3.01
C ASP A 100 -1.76 8.68 3.10
N GLY A 101 -2.28 9.36 4.12
CA GLY A 101 -2.25 10.82 4.19
C GLY A 101 -2.93 11.46 2.97
N GLU A 102 -2.22 12.35 2.30
CA GLU A 102 -2.70 13.04 1.08
C GLU A 102 -2.33 12.31 -0.22
N SER A 103 -1.58 11.22 -0.14
CA SER A 103 -1.04 10.50 -1.29
C SER A 103 -1.79 9.20 -1.58
N TRP A 104 -1.88 8.87 -2.87
CA TRP A 104 -2.39 7.59 -3.34
C TRP A 104 -1.26 6.72 -3.82
N TYR A 105 -1.37 5.43 -3.56
CA TYR A 105 -0.42 4.38 -3.94
C TYR A 105 -1.16 3.23 -4.59
N PHE A 106 -0.50 2.46 -5.43
CA PHE A 106 -1.11 1.29 -6.06
C PHE A 106 -0.34 0.02 -5.72
N MET A 107 -1.06 -0.95 -5.16
CA MET A 107 -0.51 -2.24 -4.75
C MET A 107 -0.91 -3.32 -5.77
N ARG A 108 0.05 -4.11 -6.20
CA ARG A 108 -0.22 -5.27 -7.07
C ARG A 108 -1.12 -6.29 -6.36
N PRO A 109 -1.71 -7.26 -7.09
CA PRO A 109 -2.40 -8.40 -6.46
C PRO A 109 -1.51 -9.19 -5.49
N SER A 110 -0.19 -9.14 -5.67
CA SER A 110 0.80 -9.71 -4.73
C SER A 110 1.04 -8.85 -3.48
N GLY A 111 0.39 -7.71 -3.34
CA GLY A 111 0.59 -6.73 -2.27
C GLY A 111 1.77 -5.77 -2.47
N MET A 112 2.64 -6.00 -3.46
CA MET A 112 3.81 -5.14 -3.69
C MET A 112 3.41 -3.77 -4.23
N MET A 113 3.96 -2.70 -3.66
CA MET A 113 3.78 -1.33 -4.15
C MET A 113 4.36 -1.18 -5.57
N MET A 114 3.61 -0.53 -6.43
CA MET A 114 4.04 -0.18 -7.78
C MET A 114 4.68 1.21 -7.84
N THR A 115 5.55 1.39 -8.83
CA THR A 115 6.10 2.68 -9.26
C THR A 115 6.07 2.78 -10.78
N GLY A 116 6.19 3.99 -11.32
CA GLY A 116 6.10 4.23 -12.76
C GLY A 116 4.68 4.16 -13.29
N TRP A 117 4.51 3.77 -14.55
CA TRP A 117 3.21 3.70 -15.19
C TRP A 117 2.36 2.54 -14.69
N VAL A 118 1.10 2.84 -14.40
CA VAL A 118 0.07 1.88 -13.99
C VAL A 118 -1.20 2.12 -14.77
N ASN A 119 -1.80 1.05 -15.27
CA ASN A 119 -3.17 1.06 -15.78
C ASN A 119 -4.03 0.21 -14.83
N ASP A 120 -5.07 0.81 -14.28
CA ASP A 120 -5.97 0.13 -13.33
C ASP A 120 -7.21 -0.50 -14.01
N GLY A 121 -7.23 -0.48 -15.36
CA GLY A 121 -8.36 -0.93 -16.17
C GLY A 121 -9.30 0.20 -16.60
N SER A 122 -9.24 1.36 -15.93
CA SER A 122 -10.03 2.54 -16.29
C SER A 122 -9.20 3.65 -16.93
N ALA A 123 -7.99 3.88 -16.43
CA ALA A 123 -7.09 4.93 -16.89
C ALA A 123 -5.62 4.59 -16.62
N TRP A 124 -4.73 5.37 -17.22
CA TRP A 124 -3.31 5.36 -16.92
C TRP A 124 -2.99 6.39 -15.82
N TYR A 125 -2.10 5.99 -14.93
CA TYR A 125 -1.57 6.80 -13.83
C TYR A 125 -0.06 6.70 -13.80
N TYR A 126 0.59 7.68 -13.21
CA TYR A 126 2.02 7.64 -12.98
C TYR A 126 2.35 7.74 -11.50
N LEU A 127 3.07 6.74 -11.02
CA LEU A 127 3.53 6.65 -9.63
C LEU A 127 4.99 7.03 -9.56
N SER A 128 5.34 7.94 -8.66
CA SER A 128 6.70 8.43 -8.48
C SER A 128 7.69 7.27 -8.25
N PRO A 129 8.77 7.15 -9.03
CA PRO A 129 9.74 6.07 -8.86
C PRO A 129 10.40 6.04 -7.49
N GLY A 130 10.56 7.19 -6.83
CA GLY A 130 11.21 7.28 -5.53
C GLY A 130 10.29 6.94 -4.35
N SER A 131 9.01 7.35 -4.42
CA SER A 131 8.09 7.25 -3.29
C SER A 131 6.91 6.30 -3.52
N GLY A 132 6.60 5.95 -4.77
CA GLY A 132 5.37 5.24 -5.13
C GLY A 132 4.12 6.11 -5.12
N ALA A 133 4.20 7.37 -4.69
CA ALA A 133 3.04 8.27 -4.63
C ALA A 133 2.53 8.62 -6.03
N MET A 134 1.22 8.64 -6.21
CA MET A 134 0.57 9.04 -7.46
C MET A 134 0.87 10.50 -7.79
N VAL A 135 1.34 10.74 -9.02
CA VAL A 135 1.66 12.08 -9.52
C VAL A 135 0.41 12.75 -10.08
N LYS A 136 0.29 14.05 -9.85
CA LYS A 136 -0.74 14.93 -10.39
C LYS A 136 -0.09 16.12 -11.12
N GLY A 137 -0.79 16.67 -12.11
CA GLY A 137 -0.24 17.74 -12.93
C GLY A 137 0.81 17.25 -13.90
N TRP A 138 1.75 18.13 -14.25
CA TRP A 138 2.81 17.83 -15.22
C TRP A 138 3.85 16.87 -14.66
N VAL A 139 4.24 15.90 -15.48
CA VAL A 139 5.33 14.97 -15.18
C VAL A 139 6.15 14.69 -16.42
N GLN A 140 7.46 14.70 -16.28
CA GLN A 140 8.38 14.28 -17.33
C GLN A 140 8.82 12.84 -17.11
N VAL A 141 8.63 12.00 -18.14
CA VAL A 141 9.08 10.62 -18.13
C VAL A 141 9.93 10.38 -19.38
N GLY A 142 11.20 10.11 -19.17
CA GLY A 142 12.18 10.12 -20.25
C GLY A 142 12.28 11.51 -20.88
N SER A 143 12.11 11.59 -22.20
CA SER A 143 12.12 12.86 -22.96
C SER A 143 10.73 13.47 -23.16
N SER A 144 9.68 12.85 -22.68
CA SER A 144 8.30 13.26 -22.95
C SER A 144 7.63 13.83 -21.70
N TRP A 145 6.80 14.84 -21.89
CA TRP A 145 5.94 15.41 -20.85
C TRP A 145 4.54 14.82 -20.96
N TYR A 146 3.91 14.61 -19.81
CA TYR A 146 2.55 14.11 -19.65
C TYR A 146 1.80 15.00 -18.66
N TYR A 147 0.49 15.06 -18.80
CA TYR A 147 -0.35 15.79 -17.86
C TYR A 147 -1.32 14.83 -17.15
N MET A 148 -1.16 14.75 -15.87
CA MET A 148 -2.01 13.96 -15.00
C MET A 148 -3.11 14.85 -14.41
N ASN A 149 -4.35 14.44 -14.50
CA ASN A 149 -5.47 15.21 -14.00
C ASN A 149 -5.23 15.64 -12.54
N PRO A 150 -5.31 16.93 -12.20
CA PRO A 150 -5.01 17.40 -10.85
C PRO A 150 -5.91 16.84 -9.75
N ASP A 151 -7.15 16.48 -10.09
CA ASP A 151 -8.10 15.94 -9.14
C ASP A 151 -7.95 14.42 -9.00
N THR A 152 -7.93 13.70 -10.13
CA THR A 152 -8.01 12.24 -10.16
C THR A 152 -6.67 11.54 -10.31
N GLY A 153 -5.64 12.23 -10.82
CA GLY A 153 -4.35 11.63 -11.19
C GLY A 153 -4.34 10.87 -12.51
N ALA A 154 -5.49 10.72 -13.19
CA ALA A 154 -5.55 10.01 -14.47
C ALA A 154 -4.81 10.77 -15.57
N MET A 155 -4.07 10.05 -16.43
CA MET A 155 -3.38 10.64 -17.59
C MET A 155 -4.40 11.26 -18.54
N MET A 156 -4.17 12.53 -18.91
CA MET A 156 -5.02 13.26 -19.83
C MET A 156 -4.52 13.11 -21.27
N VAL A 157 -5.45 13.18 -22.21
CA VAL A 157 -5.18 13.21 -23.66
C VAL A 157 -6.03 14.30 -24.32
N GLY A 158 -5.63 14.75 -25.52
CA GLY A 158 -6.28 15.84 -26.22
C GLY A 158 -5.87 17.21 -25.69
N TRP A 159 -6.73 18.20 -25.88
CA TRP A 159 -6.48 19.56 -25.45
C TRP A 159 -6.64 19.74 -23.95
N VAL A 160 -5.63 20.32 -23.33
CA VAL A 160 -5.61 20.62 -21.89
C VAL A 160 -5.26 22.09 -21.72
N LYS A 161 -6.01 22.80 -20.88
CA LYS A 161 -5.70 24.15 -20.45
C LYS A 161 -5.06 24.11 -19.07
N ASP A 162 -3.85 24.64 -18.98
CA ASP A 162 -3.18 24.82 -17.69
C ASP A 162 -2.78 26.29 -17.55
N GLY A 163 -3.31 26.95 -16.53
CA GLY A 163 -3.23 28.39 -16.38
C GLY A 163 -3.84 29.11 -17.58
N SER A 164 -3.05 29.95 -18.24
CA SER A 164 -3.44 30.72 -19.43
C SER A 164 -3.14 30.03 -20.76
N ALA A 165 -2.38 28.94 -20.76
CA ALA A 165 -1.89 28.27 -21.97
C ALA A 165 -2.68 26.99 -22.28
N TRP A 166 -2.73 26.65 -23.58
CA TRP A 166 -3.27 25.39 -24.05
C TRP A 166 -2.12 24.47 -24.48
N TYR A 167 -2.30 23.17 -24.19
CA TYR A 167 -1.39 22.09 -24.53
C TYR A 167 -2.15 20.96 -25.21
N TYR A 168 -1.48 20.16 -25.99
CA TYR A 168 -2.08 18.99 -26.62
C TYR A 168 -1.33 17.72 -26.24
N LEU A 169 -2.04 16.78 -25.60
CA LEU A 169 -1.54 15.45 -25.24
C LEU A 169 -2.00 14.46 -26.30
N ARG A 170 -1.06 13.75 -26.93
CA ARG A 170 -1.34 12.83 -28.05
C ARG A 170 -2.26 11.69 -27.61
N PRO A 171 -3.42 11.44 -28.27
CA PRO A 171 -4.39 10.44 -27.83
C PRO A 171 -3.83 9.03 -27.65
N GLY A 172 -2.88 8.61 -28.49
CA GLY A 172 -2.34 7.24 -28.43
C GLY A 172 -1.29 7.03 -27.32
N SER A 173 -0.57 8.08 -26.91
CA SER A 173 0.56 7.97 -26.00
C SER A 173 0.43 8.82 -24.73
N GLY A 174 -0.41 9.83 -24.71
CA GLY A 174 -0.48 10.85 -23.67
C GLY A 174 0.68 11.85 -23.70
N ALA A 175 1.68 11.67 -24.57
CA ALA A 175 2.84 12.55 -24.63
C ALA A 175 2.45 13.93 -25.19
N MET A 176 2.98 15.00 -24.57
CA MET A 176 2.78 16.38 -25.01
C MET A 176 3.31 16.59 -26.42
N ALA A 177 2.50 17.18 -27.27
CA ALA A 177 2.89 17.58 -28.62
C ALA A 177 3.65 18.91 -28.63
N THR A 178 4.58 19.05 -29.56
CA THR A 178 5.29 20.30 -29.87
C THR A 178 5.35 20.49 -31.38
N GLY A 179 5.57 21.71 -31.85
CA GLY A 179 5.60 22.05 -33.26
C GLY A 179 4.21 22.09 -33.88
N TRP A 180 4.15 21.84 -35.19
CA TRP A 180 2.89 21.86 -35.92
C TRP A 180 2.02 20.63 -35.63
N LEU A 181 0.76 20.88 -35.33
CA LEU A 181 -0.27 19.86 -35.05
C LEU A 181 -1.49 20.15 -35.94
N MET A 182 -2.00 19.12 -36.61
CA MET A 182 -3.31 19.18 -37.22
C MET A 182 -4.34 18.47 -36.33
N ASP A 183 -5.39 19.18 -35.94
CA ASP A 183 -6.49 18.62 -35.16
C ASP A 183 -7.82 19.19 -35.65
N GLY A 184 -8.82 18.34 -35.85
CA GLY A 184 -10.15 18.73 -36.34
C GLY A 184 -10.16 19.51 -37.65
N GLY A 185 -9.18 19.30 -38.52
CA GLY A 185 -9.06 19.98 -39.81
C GLY A 185 -8.39 21.37 -39.73
N SER A 186 -7.88 21.77 -38.56
CA SER A 186 -7.16 23.02 -38.35
C SER A 186 -5.71 22.77 -37.92
N TRP A 187 -4.82 23.66 -38.36
CA TRP A 187 -3.42 23.65 -37.94
C TRP A 187 -3.19 24.53 -36.73
N TYR A 188 -2.46 23.97 -35.77
CA TYR A 188 -2.03 24.65 -34.54
C TYR A 188 -0.51 24.58 -34.44
N TYR A 189 0.10 25.58 -33.85
CA TYR A 189 1.52 25.58 -33.53
C TYR A 189 1.73 25.59 -32.02
N LEU A 190 2.39 24.54 -31.54
CA LEU A 190 2.75 24.37 -30.14
C LEU A 190 4.25 24.67 -30.01
N SER A 191 4.62 25.54 -29.07
CA SER A 191 6.01 25.92 -28.83
C SER A 191 6.89 24.67 -28.73
N THR A 192 8.00 24.65 -29.42
CA THR A 192 8.97 23.55 -29.38
C THR A 192 9.65 23.43 -28.02
N ASP A 193 9.74 24.53 -27.27
CA ASP A 193 10.39 24.55 -25.96
C ASP A 193 9.44 24.21 -24.82
N SER A 194 8.21 24.75 -24.87
CA SER A 194 7.26 24.61 -23.75
C SER A 194 6.04 23.75 -24.05
N GLY A 195 5.74 23.48 -25.32
CA GLY A 195 4.49 22.83 -25.74
C GLY A 195 3.26 23.73 -25.68
N ALA A 196 3.38 24.98 -25.20
CA ALA A 196 2.26 25.92 -25.13
C ALA A 196 1.85 26.40 -26.52
N MET A 197 0.52 26.53 -26.74
CA MET A 197 -0.08 27.14 -27.94
C MET A 197 -0.13 28.66 -27.74
#